data_2cbd23909c208f78bb0ecefe2a9633a4
#
_entry.id   2cbd23909c208f78bb0ecefe2a9633a4
#
_cell.length_a   1.000
_cell.length_b   1.000
_cell.length_c   1.000
_cell.angle_alpha   90.00
_cell.angle_beta   90.00
_cell.angle_gamma   90.00
#
_symmetry.space_group_name_H-M   'P 1'
#
loop_
_entity.id
_entity.type
_entity.pdbx_description
1 polymer ?
#
loop_
_entity_poly.entity_id
_entity_poly.type
_entity_poly.pdbx_seq_one_letter_code
_entity_poly.pdbx_strand_id
1 'polypeptide(L)'
;MNKLKFLYDVVKTLRSKDAINGMATVEVQKDQGRIFYVKNQFQKNLLTMQTTANITSEVDYEGKQVKHQSTTEFTNHCSNSGLHHKLFKHMHHADGQCGGLKSKLTKLAFVLELLDNIKVDQQEDKTILVTLEITQLPEEMKILLQEKMSHAQSSHKQDRCCFMKEFCCLGKGTFSLAMSVSKDYEIEKIVIAFDGVQQNEQHEQHALGIVAELELNK
;
A
#
# COMPACT_ATOMS: atom_id res chain seq x y z
N MET A 1 -5.78 -23.92 -9.34
CA MET A 1 -4.37 -23.48 -9.45
C MET A 1 -3.73 -23.45 -8.06
N ASN A 2 -2.42 -23.79 -7.92
CA ASN A 2 -1.73 -23.69 -6.62
C ASN A 2 -1.37 -22.23 -6.36
N LYS A 3 -2.03 -21.58 -5.38
CA LYS A 3 -1.87 -20.15 -5.03
C LYS A 3 -0.42 -19.78 -4.71
N LEU A 4 0.29 -20.61 -3.92
CA LEU A 4 1.67 -20.37 -3.53
C LEU A 4 2.63 -20.40 -4.72
N LYS A 5 2.48 -21.39 -5.59
CA LYS A 5 3.27 -21.49 -6.83
C LYS A 5 3.02 -20.28 -7.72
N PHE A 6 1.77 -19.91 -7.91
CA PHE A 6 1.40 -18.73 -8.69
C PHE A 6 2.04 -17.45 -8.15
N LEU A 7 1.91 -17.18 -6.86
CA LEU A 7 2.52 -15.99 -6.23
C LEU A 7 4.05 -16.01 -6.33
N TYR A 8 4.66 -17.18 -6.22
CA TYR A 8 6.10 -17.34 -6.40
C TYR A 8 6.52 -16.98 -7.84
N ASP A 9 5.79 -17.45 -8.86
CA ASP A 9 6.09 -17.18 -10.27
C ASP A 9 5.94 -15.67 -10.56
N VAL A 10 4.91 -15.00 -10.04
CA VAL A 10 4.73 -13.54 -10.14
C VAL A 10 5.92 -12.78 -9.52
N VAL A 11 6.32 -13.15 -8.31
CA VAL A 11 7.47 -12.50 -7.64
C VAL A 11 8.77 -12.76 -8.40
N LYS A 12 8.97 -13.96 -8.93
CA LYS A 12 10.13 -14.31 -9.76
C LYS A 12 10.19 -13.45 -11.02
N THR A 13 9.06 -13.32 -11.73
CA THR A 13 8.95 -12.47 -12.94
C THR A 13 9.25 -11.00 -12.62
N LEU A 14 8.67 -10.47 -11.53
CA LEU A 14 8.94 -9.09 -11.12
C LEU A 14 10.43 -8.85 -10.81
N ARG A 15 11.10 -9.82 -10.20
CA ARG A 15 12.54 -9.74 -9.87
C ARG A 15 13.46 -9.87 -11.07
N SER A 16 13.02 -10.48 -12.15
CA SER A 16 13.82 -10.61 -13.38
C SER A 16 13.81 -9.37 -14.25
N LYS A 17 13.01 -8.34 -13.91
CA LYS A 17 12.95 -7.09 -14.67
C LYS A 17 14.14 -6.18 -14.32
N ASP A 18 14.71 -5.55 -15.33
CA ASP A 18 15.77 -4.55 -15.17
C ASP A 18 15.21 -3.17 -14.84
N ALA A 19 13.98 -2.91 -15.26
CA ALA A 19 13.28 -1.65 -15.00
C ALA A 19 11.78 -1.89 -14.77
N ILE A 20 11.17 -0.97 -14.03
CA ILE A 20 9.73 -0.93 -13.79
C ILE A 20 9.25 0.49 -14.08
N ASN A 21 8.25 0.60 -14.95
CA ASN A 21 7.59 1.84 -15.30
C ASN A 21 6.12 1.73 -14.94
N GLY A 22 5.53 2.80 -14.47
CA GLY A 22 4.13 2.74 -14.13
C GLY A 22 3.55 4.07 -13.67
N MET A 23 2.29 3.98 -13.32
CA MET A 23 1.51 5.08 -12.77
C MET A 23 0.85 4.60 -11.47
N ALA A 24 1.03 5.34 -10.40
CA ALA A 24 0.32 5.14 -9.14
C ALA A 24 -0.62 6.32 -8.92
N THR A 25 -1.86 6.03 -8.53
CA THR A 25 -2.84 7.03 -8.10
C THR A 25 -3.34 6.68 -6.71
N VAL A 26 -3.60 7.69 -5.90
CA VAL A 26 -4.30 7.55 -4.61
C VAL A 26 -5.36 8.62 -4.55
N GLU A 27 -6.57 8.21 -4.26
CA GLU A 27 -7.71 9.09 -4.06
C GLU A 27 -8.33 8.83 -2.69
N VAL A 28 -8.66 9.91 -1.98
CA VAL A 28 -9.38 9.85 -0.72
C VAL A 28 -10.63 10.70 -0.82
N GLN A 29 -11.75 10.09 -0.47
CA GLN A 29 -13.06 10.72 -0.44
C GLN A 29 -13.60 10.72 0.98
N LYS A 30 -14.20 11.84 1.40
CA LYS A 30 -14.93 11.97 2.66
C LYS A 30 -16.32 12.50 2.35
N ASP A 31 -17.36 11.79 2.80
CA ASP A 31 -18.76 12.16 2.57
C ASP A 31 -19.07 12.48 1.09
N GLN A 32 -18.55 11.65 0.18
CA GLN A 32 -18.64 11.80 -1.29
C GLN A 32 -17.83 12.96 -1.88
N GLY A 33 -17.14 13.77 -1.09
CA GLY A 33 -16.22 14.80 -1.54
C GLY A 33 -14.80 14.27 -1.64
N ARG A 34 -14.10 14.53 -2.78
CA ARG A 34 -12.69 14.19 -2.91
C ARG A 34 -11.85 15.20 -2.12
N ILE A 35 -11.19 14.72 -1.06
CA ILE A 35 -10.37 15.56 -0.18
C ILE A 35 -8.88 15.47 -0.48
N PHE A 36 -8.45 14.38 -1.16
CA PHE A 36 -7.05 14.18 -1.53
C PHE A 36 -6.93 13.37 -2.81
N TYR A 37 -5.99 13.75 -3.65
CA TYR A 37 -5.62 13.02 -4.86
C TYR A 37 -4.12 13.13 -5.10
N VAL A 38 -3.48 12.00 -5.40
CA VAL A 38 -2.09 11.95 -5.87
C VAL A 38 -2.02 11.11 -7.12
N LYS A 39 -1.28 11.60 -8.11
CA LYS A 39 -0.87 10.85 -9.29
C LYS A 39 0.65 10.90 -9.38
N ASN A 40 1.28 9.74 -9.49
CA ASN A 40 2.71 9.58 -9.62
C ASN A 40 3.02 8.72 -10.85
N GLN A 41 3.63 9.31 -11.87
CA GLN A 41 4.22 8.57 -12.99
C GLN A 41 5.68 8.33 -12.68
N PHE A 42 6.12 7.09 -12.68
CA PHE A 42 7.48 6.75 -12.30
C PHE A 42 8.15 5.81 -13.29
N GLN A 43 9.46 5.92 -13.32
CA GLN A 43 10.35 4.98 -13.98
C GLN A 43 11.47 4.63 -13.01
N LYS A 44 11.66 3.35 -12.74
CA LYS A 44 12.68 2.85 -11.83
C LYS A 44 13.55 1.82 -12.53
N ASN A 45 14.85 2.12 -12.60
CA ASN A 45 15.86 1.14 -12.99
C ASN A 45 16.24 0.32 -11.76
N LEU A 46 16.06 -1.01 -11.83
CA LEU A 46 16.31 -1.92 -10.70
C LEU A 46 17.79 -2.29 -10.57
N LEU A 47 18.60 -2.10 -11.63
CA LEU A 47 20.03 -2.35 -11.60
C LEU A 47 20.78 -1.17 -10.97
N THR A 48 20.49 0.05 -11.42
CA THR A 48 21.15 1.27 -10.92
C THR A 48 20.45 1.87 -9.71
N MET A 49 19.24 1.40 -9.39
CA MET A 49 18.35 1.94 -8.34
C MET A 49 17.95 3.41 -8.55
N GLN A 50 18.15 3.92 -9.76
CA GLN A 50 17.72 5.25 -10.15
C GLN A 50 16.19 5.27 -10.35
N THR A 51 15.55 6.30 -9.84
CA THR A 51 14.11 6.49 -9.98
C THR A 51 13.81 7.91 -10.41
N THR A 52 13.02 8.06 -11.46
CA THR A 52 12.43 9.33 -11.89
C THR A 52 10.93 9.27 -11.59
N ALA A 53 10.40 10.32 -10.99
CA ALA A 53 9.01 10.41 -10.61
C ALA A 53 8.43 11.80 -10.95
N ASN A 54 7.26 11.82 -11.59
CA ASN A 54 6.44 13.00 -11.83
C ASN A 54 5.21 12.91 -10.95
N ILE A 55 5.14 13.77 -9.94
CA ILE A 55 4.11 13.73 -8.91
C ILE A 55 3.20 14.94 -9.06
N THR A 56 1.91 14.71 -9.14
CA THR A 56 0.86 15.71 -9.02
C THR A 56 0.02 15.38 -7.80
N SER A 57 -0.18 16.34 -6.91
CA SER A 57 -1.05 16.16 -5.73
C SER A 57 -2.04 17.30 -5.62
N GLU A 58 -3.24 16.98 -5.21
CA GLU A 58 -4.34 17.91 -4.96
C GLU A 58 -4.90 17.61 -3.57
N VAL A 59 -5.06 18.63 -2.76
CA VAL A 59 -5.67 18.56 -1.43
C VAL A 59 -6.81 19.57 -1.42
N ASP A 60 -8.00 19.12 -1.07
CA ASP A 60 -9.18 19.97 -0.83
C ASP A 60 -9.68 19.64 0.59
N TYR A 61 -9.28 20.47 1.53
CA TYR A 61 -9.57 20.22 2.94
C TYR A 61 -9.96 21.51 3.65
N GLU A 62 -11.08 21.49 4.35
CA GLU A 62 -11.62 22.66 5.07
C GLU A 62 -11.77 23.92 4.20
N GLY A 63 -12.18 23.74 2.93
CA GLY A 63 -12.35 24.86 1.98
C GLY A 63 -11.05 25.44 1.45
N LYS A 64 -9.91 24.81 1.71
CA LYS A 64 -8.60 25.18 1.15
C LYS A 64 -8.22 24.14 0.10
N GLN A 65 -8.05 24.63 -1.14
CA GLN A 65 -7.59 23.81 -2.24
C GLN A 65 -6.12 24.12 -2.54
N VAL A 66 -5.28 23.08 -2.51
CA VAL A 66 -3.85 23.17 -2.84
C VAL A 66 -3.53 22.14 -3.91
N LYS A 67 -2.91 22.62 -5.00
CA LYS A 67 -2.37 21.76 -6.05
C LYS A 67 -0.86 21.91 -6.10
N HIS A 68 -0.15 20.78 -6.10
CA HIS A 68 1.30 20.74 -6.22
C HIS A 68 1.72 19.80 -7.33
N GLN A 69 2.73 20.21 -8.10
CA GLN A 69 3.35 19.37 -9.12
C GLN A 69 4.87 19.41 -8.95
N SER A 70 5.50 18.26 -9.00
CA SER A 70 6.96 18.14 -8.90
C SER A 70 7.49 17.01 -9.77
N THR A 71 8.69 17.21 -10.30
CA THR A 71 9.49 16.17 -10.93
C THR A 71 10.68 15.90 -10.03
N THR A 72 10.90 14.67 -9.67
CA THR A 72 11.98 14.26 -8.77
C THR A 72 12.76 13.13 -9.40
N GLU A 73 14.08 13.26 -9.38
CA GLU A 73 15.03 12.19 -9.75
C GLU A 73 15.87 11.88 -8.52
N PHE A 74 15.95 10.62 -8.17
CA PHE A 74 16.74 10.17 -7.02
C PHE A 74 17.32 8.79 -7.24
N THR A 75 18.51 8.57 -6.70
CA THR A 75 19.16 7.26 -6.69
C THR A 75 19.11 6.72 -5.26
N ASN A 76 18.42 5.61 -5.08
CA ASN A 76 18.45 4.91 -3.80
C ASN A 76 19.76 4.13 -3.69
N HIS A 77 20.78 4.72 -3.12
CA HIS A 77 21.97 4.00 -2.69
C HIS A 77 21.60 3.09 -1.50
N CYS A 78 20.85 2.03 -1.79
CA CYS A 78 20.74 0.94 -0.84
C CYS A 78 22.08 0.21 -0.85
N SER A 79 22.97 0.60 0.08
CA SER A 79 24.11 -0.25 0.41
C SER A 79 23.59 -1.69 0.49
N ASN A 80 24.16 -2.56 -0.27
CA ASN A 80 24.00 -4.00 -0.56
C ASN A 80 23.23 -4.91 0.42
N SER A 81 22.36 -4.38 1.26
CA SER A 81 21.43 -5.16 2.05
C SER A 81 20.11 -5.25 1.27
N GLY A 82 19.92 -6.36 0.59
CA GLY A 82 18.81 -6.63 -0.31
C GLY A 82 17.45 -6.23 0.26
N LEU A 83 16.50 -5.95 -0.63
CA LEU A 83 15.10 -5.56 -0.32
C LEU A 83 14.48 -6.45 0.78
N HIS A 84 14.91 -7.72 0.85
CA HIS A 84 14.62 -8.66 1.92
C HIS A 84 15.05 -8.18 3.29
N HIS A 85 16.25 -7.61 3.42
CA HIS A 85 16.76 -7.21 4.72
C HIS A 85 16.02 -6.00 5.28
N LYS A 86 15.53 -5.07 4.43
CA LYS A 86 14.76 -3.90 4.88
C LYS A 86 13.32 -4.25 5.24
N LEU A 87 12.61 -5.05 4.43
CA LEU A 87 11.27 -5.52 4.79
C LEU A 87 11.30 -6.37 6.06
N PHE A 88 12.27 -7.27 6.20
CA PHE A 88 12.43 -8.08 7.40
C PHE A 88 13.08 -7.31 8.56
N LYS A 89 13.95 -6.33 8.32
CA LYS A 89 14.57 -5.52 9.39
C LYS A 89 13.56 -4.60 10.08
N HIS A 90 12.61 -4.03 9.36
CA HIS A 90 11.51 -3.28 9.99
C HIS A 90 10.53 -4.19 10.75
N MET A 91 10.44 -5.47 10.38
CA MET A 91 9.74 -6.46 11.19
C MET A 91 10.54 -6.91 12.43
N HIS A 92 11.85 -6.62 12.50
CA HIS A 92 12.72 -7.00 13.61
C HIS A 92 13.01 -5.86 14.59
N HIS A 93 12.80 -4.58 14.22
CA HIS A 93 13.15 -3.43 15.05
C HIS A 93 12.00 -2.84 15.88
N ALA A 94 10.78 -3.37 15.76
CA ALA A 94 9.65 -2.89 16.56
C ALA A 94 9.67 -3.38 18.01
N ASP A 95 10.57 -4.30 18.39
CA ASP A 95 10.68 -4.75 19.78
C ASP A 95 12.15 -4.87 20.21
N GLY A 96 12.57 -3.97 21.07
CA GLY A 96 13.79 -4.09 21.85
C GLY A 96 13.73 -5.22 22.92
N GLN A 97 12.79 -6.15 22.80
CA GLN A 97 12.71 -7.37 23.61
C GLN A 97 12.42 -8.56 22.70
N CYS A 98 13.31 -9.52 22.72
CA CYS A 98 13.24 -10.86 22.13
C CYS A 98 11.86 -11.25 21.60
N GLY A 99 11.58 -10.95 20.33
CA GLY A 99 10.42 -11.49 19.62
C GLY A 99 10.56 -13.00 19.52
N GLY A 100 10.13 -13.72 20.55
CA GLY A 100 10.27 -15.15 20.68
C GLY A 100 9.57 -15.90 19.54
N LEU A 101 9.78 -17.20 19.47
CA LEU A 101 9.16 -18.12 18.51
C LEU A 101 7.66 -17.86 18.33
N LYS A 102 6.96 -17.43 19.38
CA LYS A 102 5.54 -17.06 19.40
C LYS A 102 5.21 -15.90 18.42
N SER A 103 5.99 -14.82 18.39
CA SER A 103 5.77 -13.70 17.46
C SER A 103 5.97 -14.12 15.99
N LYS A 104 6.94 -15.00 15.72
CA LYS A 104 7.16 -15.53 14.36
C LYS A 104 6.01 -16.45 13.92
N LEU A 105 5.47 -17.25 14.83
CA LEU A 105 4.31 -18.11 14.56
C LEU A 105 3.04 -17.31 14.33
N THR A 106 2.81 -16.24 15.09
CA THR A 106 1.66 -15.34 14.88
C THR A 106 1.72 -14.68 13.50
N LYS A 107 2.91 -14.19 13.09
CA LYS A 107 3.10 -13.62 11.74
C LYS A 107 2.88 -14.66 10.63
N LEU A 108 3.34 -15.90 10.84
CA LEU A 108 3.11 -16.97 9.89
C LEU A 108 1.63 -17.34 9.80
N ALA A 109 0.94 -17.46 10.94
CA ALA A 109 -0.50 -17.72 10.97
C ALA A 109 -1.29 -16.65 10.23
N PHE A 110 -0.95 -15.37 10.44
CA PHE A 110 -1.54 -14.26 9.70
C PHE A 110 -1.32 -14.36 8.18
N VAL A 111 -0.09 -14.65 7.74
CA VAL A 111 0.20 -14.84 6.30
C VAL A 111 -0.61 -15.99 5.71
N LEU A 112 -0.75 -17.09 6.45
CA LEU A 112 -1.56 -18.23 6.01
C LEU A 112 -3.04 -17.88 5.93
N GLU A 113 -3.57 -17.13 6.90
CA GLU A 113 -4.95 -16.64 6.87
C GLU A 113 -5.22 -15.72 5.68
N LEU A 114 -4.28 -14.81 5.35
CA LEU A 114 -4.36 -14.00 4.14
C LEU A 114 -4.38 -14.87 2.88
N LEU A 115 -3.51 -15.87 2.80
CA LEU A 115 -3.45 -16.79 1.65
C LEU A 115 -4.73 -17.60 1.48
N ASP A 116 -5.40 -17.97 2.57
CA ASP A 116 -6.68 -18.68 2.51
C ASP A 116 -7.79 -17.78 1.96
N ASN A 117 -7.78 -16.50 2.31
CA ASN A 117 -8.76 -15.51 1.85
C ASN A 117 -8.51 -14.99 0.43
N ILE A 118 -7.32 -15.18 -0.14
CA ILE A 118 -7.02 -14.83 -1.53
C ILE A 118 -7.82 -15.75 -2.46
N LYS A 119 -8.54 -15.14 -3.40
CA LYS A 119 -9.15 -15.83 -4.55
C LYS A 119 -8.28 -15.60 -5.78
N VAL A 120 -8.17 -16.61 -6.63
CA VAL A 120 -7.35 -16.56 -7.85
C VAL A 120 -8.19 -17.14 -8.98
N ASP A 121 -8.64 -16.30 -9.88
CA ASP A 121 -9.56 -16.63 -10.96
C ASP A 121 -8.91 -16.32 -12.31
N GLN A 122 -8.94 -17.28 -13.22
CA GLN A 122 -8.48 -17.07 -14.58
C GLN A 122 -9.63 -16.56 -15.45
N GLN A 123 -9.41 -15.43 -16.10
CA GLN A 123 -10.37 -14.80 -17.00
C GLN A 123 -10.31 -15.43 -18.40
N GLU A 124 -11.29 -15.14 -19.25
CA GLU A 124 -11.40 -15.68 -20.62
C GLU A 124 -10.21 -15.25 -21.50
N ASP A 125 -9.67 -14.07 -21.30
CA ASP A 125 -8.50 -13.51 -21.99
C ASP A 125 -7.15 -14.06 -21.47
N LYS A 126 -7.20 -15.06 -20.56
CA LYS A 126 -6.06 -15.65 -19.86
C LYS A 126 -5.38 -14.73 -18.82
N THR A 127 -5.92 -13.56 -18.57
CA THR A 127 -5.51 -12.74 -17.42
C THR A 127 -5.91 -13.46 -16.13
N ILE A 128 -5.09 -13.37 -15.12
CA ILE A 128 -5.35 -13.95 -13.80
C ILE A 128 -5.71 -12.82 -12.85
N LEU A 129 -6.91 -12.88 -12.32
CA LEU A 129 -7.39 -11.94 -11.32
C LEU A 129 -7.17 -12.52 -9.92
N VAL A 130 -6.43 -11.81 -9.09
CA VAL A 130 -6.22 -12.12 -7.68
C VAL A 130 -7.01 -11.12 -6.85
N THR A 131 -7.89 -11.62 -5.98
CA THR A 131 -8.69 -10.76 -5.10
C THR A 131 -8.54 -11.18 -3.65
N LEU A 132 -8.54 -10.20 -2.77
CA LEU A 132 -8.57 -10.37 -1.32
C LEU A 132 -9.54 -9.34 -0.74
N GLU A 133 -10.44 -9.79 0.11
CA GLU A 133 -11.36 -8.91 0.84
C GLU A 133 -11.26 -9.21 2.33
N ILE A 134 -11.10 -8.16 3.13
CA ILE A 134 -10.98 -8.24 4.59
C ILE A 134 -11.97 -7.25 5.19
N THR A 135 -12.99 -7.76 5.85
CA THR A 135 -14.04 -6.93 6.50
C THR A 135 -13.62 -6.35 7.84
N GLN A 136 -12.57 -6.91 8.44
CA GLN A 136 -11.98 -6.38 9.66
C GLN A 136 -10.46 -6.46 9.56
N LEU A 137 -9.80 -5.32 9.62
CA LEU A 137 -8.34 -5.29 9.71
C LEU A 137 -7.91 -6.01 11.00
N PRO A 138 -7.03 -7.01 10.90
CA PRO A 138 -6.44 -7.63 12.09
C PRO A 138 -5.82 -6.59 13.00
N GLU A 139 -5.92 -6.78 14.32
CA GLU A 139 -5.40 -5.82 15.30
C GLU A 139 -3.91 -5.52 15.11
N GLU A 140 -3.12 -6.52 14.71
CA GLU A 140 -1.70 -6.34 14.41
C GLU A 140 -1.47 -5.38 13.22
N MET A 141 -2.34 -5.40 12.20
CA MET A 141 -2.27 -4.43 11.09
C MET A 141 -2.68 -3.03 11.54
N LYS A 142 -3.68 -2.91 12.39
CA LYS A 142 -4.08 -1.61 12.96
C LYS A 142 -2.95 -1.00 13.76
N ILE A 143 -2.29 -1.80 14.62
CA ILE A 143 -1.14 -1.38 15.41
C ILE A 143 0.02 -0.94 14.49
N LEU A 144 0.37 -1.74 13.47
CA LEU A 144 1.43 -1.39 12.51
C LEU A 144 1.13 -0.11 11.72
N LEU A 145 -0.13 0.11 11.34
CA LEU A 145 -0.56 1.35 10.69
C LEU A 145 -0.44 2.53 11.65
N GLN A 146 -0.92 2.40 12.88
CA GLN A 146 -0.83 3.43 13.91
C GLN A 146 0.62 3.79 14.24
N GLU A 147 1.50 2.80 14.40
CA GLU A 147 2.93 3.03 14.66
C GLU A 147 3.59 3.78 13.50
N LYS A 148 3.37 3.36 12.25
CA LYS A 148 3.95 4.06 11.09
C LYS A 148 3.41 5.48 10.94
N MET A 149 2.15 5.70 11.26
CA MET A 149 1.53 7.02 11.20
C MET A 149 2.04 7.92 12.34
N SER A 150 2.24 7.40 13.56
CA SER A 150 2.81 8.15 14.68
C SER A 150 4.28 8.54 14.44
N HIS A 151 5.08 7.69 13.81
CA HIS A 151 6.44 8.02 13.40
C HIS A 151 6.50 9.09 12.29
N ALA A 152 5.54 9.13 11.39
CA ALA A 152 5.42 10.19 10.39
C ALA A 152 5.06 11.55 11.03
N GLN A 153 4.37 11.55 12.16
CA GLN A 153 4.01 12.76 12.91
C GLN A 153 5.19 13.39 13.63
N SER A 154 6.15 12.62 14.11
CA SER A 154 7.29 13.11 14.89
C SER A 154 8.36 13.83 14.07
N SER A 155 8.36 13.70 12.75
CA SER A 155 9.43 14.22 11.89
C SER A 155 9.13 15.55 11.19
N HIS A 156 7.91 16.10 11.24
CA HIS A 156 7.55 17.34 10.56
C HIS A 156 6.59 18.23 11.37
N LYS A 157 6.94 19.53 11.39
CA LYS A 157 6.25 20.64 12.06
C LYS A 157 4.72 20.65 11.88
N GLN A 158 4.07 20.98 12.94
CA GLN A 158 2.70 21.08 13.43
C GLN A 158 1.52 21.26 12.45
N ASP A 159 1.71 21.82 11.25
CA ASP A 159 0.59 22.22 10.38
C ASP A 159 0.14 21.20 9.32
N ARG A 160 0.92 20.12 9.13
CA ARG A 160 0.57 19.06 8.14
C ARG A 160 -0.15 17.84 8.74
N CYS A 161 -0.31 17.85 10.08
CA CYS A 161 -0.79 16.68 10.80
C CYS A 161 -2.32 16.46 10.80
N CYS A 162 -3.14 17.50 10.51
CA CYS A 162 -4.60 17.37 10.66
C CYS A 162 -5.19 16.32 9.70
N PHE A 163 -4.76 16.33 8.44
CA PHE A 163 -5.23 15.38 7.43
C PHE A 163 -4.85 13.92 7.79
N MET A 164 -3.63 13.68 8.26
CA MET A 164 -3.17 12.33 8.63
C MET A 164 -3.85 11.79 9.91
N LYS A 165 -4.32 12.66 10.81
CA LYS A 165 -5.06 12.25 12.00
C LYS A 165 -6.39 11.58 11.65
N GLU A 166 -7.01 12.00 10.54
CA GLU A 166 -8.27 11.40 10.09
C GLU A 166 -8.12 9.91 9.76
N PHE A 167 -6.96 9.48 9.26
CA PHE A 167 -6.68 8.07 8.99
C PHE A 167 -6.46 7.24 10.25
N CYS A 168 -6.05 7.88 11.36
CA CYS A 168 -5.84 7.17 12.63
C CYS A 168 -7.15 6.77 13.32
N CYS A 169 -8.26 7.42 12.98
CA CYS A 169 -9.58 7.20 13.56
C CYS A 169 -10.46 6.27 12.73
N LEU A 170 -9.85 5.45 11.84
CA LEU A 170 -10.57 4.44 11.07
C LEU A 170 -11.20 3.41 12.00
N GLY A 171 -12.52 3.44 12.08
CA GLY A 171 -13.30 2.51 12.88
C GLY A 171 -13.49 1.18 12.18
N LYS A 172 -14.71 0.92 11.73
CA LYS A 172 -15.08 -0.28 10.97
C LYS A 172 -14.99 0.02 9.48
N GLY A 173 -14.50 -0.92 8.69
CA GLY A 173 -14.42 -0.77 7.24
C GLY A 173 -14.03 -2.06 6.56
N THR A 174 -14.21 -2.07 5.25
CA THR A 174 -13.82 -3.16 4.36
C THR A 174 -12.57 -2.75 3.59
N PHE A 175 -11.57 -3.58 3.63
CA PHE A 175 -10.37 -3.49 2.82
C PHE A 175 -10.47 -4.49 1.68
N SER A 176 -10.22 -4.07 0.46
CA SER A 176 -10.14 -4.95 -0.69
C SER A 176 -8.84 -4.71 -1.47
N LEU A 177 -8.32 -5.80 -2.05
CA LEU A 177 -7.21 -5.79 -2.97
C LEU A 177 -7.61 -6.59 -4.21
N ALA A 178 -7.36 -6.02 -5.39
CA ALA A 178 -7.46 -6.70 -6.66
C ALA A 178 -6.16 -6.53 -7.43
N MET A 179 -5.62 -7.63 -7.98
CA MET A 179 -4.40 -7.61 -8.78
C MET A 179 -4.63 -8.37 -10.08
N SER A 180 -4.41 -7.70 -11.21
CA SER A 180 -4.43 -8.32 -12.54
C SER A 180 -3.02 -8.74 -12.92
N VAL A 181 -2.89 -9.98 -13.34
CA VAL A 181 -1.61 -10.60 -13.73
C VAL A 181 -1.78 -11.20 -15.11
N SER A 182 -0.86 -10.93 -16.02
CA SER A 182 -0.84 -11.51 -17.36
C SER A 182 -0.59 -13.02 -17.33
N LYS A 183 -0.80 -13.69 -18.47
CA LYS A 183 -0.45 -15.11 -18.66
C LYS A 183 1.03 -15.43 -18.41
N ASP A 184 1.90 -14.44 -18.54
CA ASP A 184 3.36 -14.54 -18.36
C ASP A 184 3.80 -14.15 -16.94
N TYR A 185 2.84 -14.12 -15.99
CA TYR A 185 3.03 -13.76 -14.58
C TYR A 185 3.51 -12.31 -14.35
N GLU A 186 3.24 -11.41 -15.30
CA GLU A 186 3.52 -9.99 -15.12
C GLU A 186 2.34 -9.28 -14.43
N ILE A 187 2.62 -8.50 -13.41
CA ILE A 187 1.63 -7.64 -12.78
C ILE A 187 1.33 -6.51 -13.75
N GLU A 188 0.06 -6.34 -14.10
CA GLU A 188 -0.42 -5.26 -14.95
C GLU A 188 -1.05 -4.15 -14.12
N LYS A 189 -1.88 -4.52 -13.14
CA LYS A 189 -2.62 -3.58 -12.31
C LYS A 189 -2.80 -4.11 -10.89
N ILE A 190 -2.69 -3.21 -9.91
CA ILE A 190 -3.08 -3.46 -8.52
C ILE A 190 -4.04 -2.34 -8.10
N VAL A 191 -5.16 -2.72 -7.53
CA VAL A 191 -6.13 -1.80 -6.92
C VAL A 191 -6.28 -2.19 -5.47
N ILE A 192 -6.14 -1.21 -4.59
CA ILE A 192 -6.40 -1.35 -3.16
C ILE A 192 -7.50 -0.36 -2.82
N ALA A 193 -8.57 -0.82 -2.20
CA ALA A 193 -9.63 0.05 -1.74
C ALA A 193 -9.93 -0.19 -0.26
N PHE A 194 -10.31 0.87 0.41
CA PHE A 194 -10.85 0.85 1.75
C PHE A 194 -12.11 1.70 1.77
N ASP A 195 -13.20 1.11 2.26
CA ASP A 195 -14.46 1.77 2.51
C ASP A 195 -14.81 1.61 3.97
N GLY A 196 -15.01 2.71 4.67
CA GLY A 196 -15.25 2.64 6.10
C GLY A 196 -15.86 3.91 6.68
N VAL A 197 -16.00 3.91 7.99
CA VAL A 197 -16.52 5.04 8.76
C VAL A 197 -15.45 5.54 9.69
N GLN A 198 -15.21 6.84 9.64
CA GLN A 198 -14.39 7.57 10.57
C GLN A 198 -15.29 8.20 11.64
N GLN A 199 -14.82 8.21 12.88
CA GLN A 199 -15.47 8.92 13.97
C GLN A 199 -14.55 10.05 14.44
N ASN A 200 -15.04 11.30 14.41
CA ASN A 200 -14.28 12.44 14.92
C ASN A 200 -14.37 12.53 16.46
N GLU A 201 -13.62 13.47 17.05
CA GLU A 201 -13.62 13.71 18.51
C GLU A 201 -15.00 14.12 19.05
N GLN A 202 -15.89 14.62 18.20
CA GLN A 202 -17.27 15.03 18.53
C GLN A 202 -18.27 13.89 18.35
N HIS A 203 -17.81 12.65 18.05
CA HIS A 203 -18.61 11.45 17.79
C HIS A 203 -19.44 11.52 16.52
N GLU A 204 -19.18 12.47 15.62
CA GLU A 204 -19.79 12.48 14.29
C GLU A 204 -19.15 11.42 13.41
N GLN A 205 -19.97 10.76 12.61
CA GLN A 205 -19.53 9.71 11.70
C GLN A 205 -19.45 10.27 10.27
N HIS A 206 -18.32 10.04 9.63
CA HIS A 206 -18.07 10.40 8.24
C HIS A 206 -17.75 9.16 7.43
N ALA A 207 -18.32 9.05 6.25
CA ALA A 207 -17.93 8.01 5.31
C ALA A 207 -16.54 8.34 4.74
N LEU A 208 -15.62 7.38 4.77
CA LEU A 208 -14.27 7.52 4.23
C LEU A 208 -14.00 6.42 3.22
N GLY A 209 -13.73 6.82 1.98
CA GLY A 209 -13.28 5.95 0.89
C GLY A 209 -11.83 6.26 0.52
N ILE A 210 -11.02 5.22 0.35
CA ILE A 210 -9.64 5.34 -0.13
C ILE A 210 -9.47 4.36 -1.28
N VAL A 211 -8.98 4.84 -2.42
CA VAL A 211 -8.61 3.99 -3.55
C VAL A 211 -7.18 4.29 -3.94
N ALA A 212 -6.35 3.27 -3.94
CA ALA A 212 -5.00 3.32 -4.47
C ALA A 212 -4.88 2.36 -5.65
N GLU A 213 -4.37 2.85 -6.77
CA GLU A 213 -4.22 2.10 -7.99
C GLU A 213 -2.78 2.19 -8.48
N LEU A 214 -2.21 1.07 -8.88
CA LEU A 214 -0.90 0.97 -9.51
C LEU A 214 -1.07 0.25 -10.85
N GLU A 215 -0.73 0.92 -11.94
CA GLU A 215 -0.64 0.36 -13.28
C GLU A 215 0.83 0.26 -13.67
N LEU A 216 1.26 -0.93 -14.11
CA LEU A 216 2.62 -1.16 -14.60
C LEU A 216 2.59 -1.26 -16.12
N ASN A 217 3.44 -0.48 -16.77
CA ASN A 217 3.62 -0.53 -18.21
C ASN A 217 4.55 -1.70 -18.58
N LYS A 218 4.28 -2.30 -19.74
CA LYS A 218 5.12 -3.33 -20.35
C LYS A 218 6.41 -2.75 -20.89
#